data_47c386ea1211a3fb1c93c2d90139e732
#
_entry.id   47c386ea1211a3fb1c93c2d90139e732
#
_cell.length_a   1.000
_cell.length_b   1.000
_cell.length_c   1.000
_cell.angle_alpha   90.00
_cell.angle_beta   90.00
_cell.angle_gamma   90.00
#
_symmetry.space_group_name_H-M   'P 1'
#
loop_
_entity.id
_entity.type
_entity.pdbx_description
1 polymer ?
#
loop_
_entity_poly.entity_id
_entity_poly.type
_entity_poly.pdbx_seq_one_letter_code
_entity_poly.pdbx_strand_id
1 'polypeptide(L)'
;MKLFHLYFCSLLFILIGCGPELQTVVNRDKYNRIILEAELKGEADTLWSKIYTYHYVGPLSPSQSNQVADVTVDDSGNAAWGAEEEPAEAPIEETPAEADSLAPKQYIITVDSTKKTFSSFAKGNKEGEWKTWYPNGMLKSEYFYQKNQIEGLYSHYDSLGIVTKTETYKKSILEGVTSDFNENGALIKTTDYKKGIVTGFVKEFLEGVVLLEQKTYKKDSLDGEWTSWYDNGTQKVVRLYKNGTPIGNWIFNDQKGAWMREEQYKKGLAHGIWSFYDKANDKVFQYYTMGKLIAEYTEAKWPNGQLKEVPSFKNGLPDGTWIGYWADGSTRYTIDYKKGDKDGNELRYDSTGVLIFEVKYSKGIRNGIEKEYFSNGQLKRSAKYKDNKLNGKTEYFDSLGVKLETIAYKDSLRDGKTTIWWPNGEPHKRFTYEK
;
A
#
# COMPACT_ATOMS: atom_id res chain seq x y z
N MET A 1 -43.13 -7.24 1.25
CA MET A 1 -44.02 -7.03 2.43
C MET A 1 -45.16 -8.02 2.38
N LYS A 2 -44.99 -9.16 3.01
CA LYS A 2 -46.09 -10.04 3.48
C LYS A 2 -45.48 -10.95 4.54
N LEU A 3 -45.81 -10.68 5.80
CA LEU A 3 -45.60 -11.54 6.93
C LEU A 3 -46.38 -12.83 6.69
N PHE A 4 -45.70 -13.98 6.75
CA PHE A 4 -46.35 -15.25 6.94
C PHE A 4 -46.22 -15.63 8.41
N HIS A 5 -47.32 -15.49 9.14
CA HIS A 5 -47.55 -16.16 10.41
C HIS A 5 -47.89 -17.61 10.10
N LEU A 6 -47.02 -18.52 10.47
CA LEU A 6 -47.33 -19.95 10.48
C LEU A 6 -47.85 -20.35 11.84
N TYR A 7 -49.15 -20.52 11.94
CA TYR A 7 -49.79 -21.28 13.01
C TYR A 7 -49.58 -22.76 12.76
N PHE A 8 -48.95 -23.44 13.70
CA PHE A 8 -48.75 -24.90 13.65
C PHE A 8 -49.96 -25.62 14.23
N CYS A 9 -50.69 -26.35 13.38
CA CYS A 9 -51.45 -27.49 13.77
C CYS A 9 -50.68 -28.75 13.36
N SER A 10 -50.38 -29.61 14.31
CA SER A 10 -49.77 -30.92 14.11
C SER A 10 -50.72 -31.82 13.30
N LEU A 11 -50.41 -32.02 12.03
CA LEU A 11 -51.00 -33.08 11.20
C LEU A 11 -49.91 -33.69 10.34
N LEU A 12 -49.64 -34.94 10.60
CA LEU A 12 -48.83 -35.82 9.77
C LEU A 12 -49.66 -36.17 8.53
N PHE A 13 -49.32 -35.64 7.36
CA PHE A 13 -49.86 -36.09 6.09
C PHE A 13 -48.85 -37.03 5.43
N ILE A 14 -49.18 -38.29 5.34
CA ILE A 14 -48.55 -39.26 4.46
C ILE A 14 -49.19 -39.08 3.08
N LEU A 15 -48.46 -38.54 2.12
CA LEU A 15 -48.88 -38.54 0.73
C LEU A 15 -48.11 -39.66 0.01
N ILE A 16 -48.87 -40.72 -0.33
CA ILE A 16 -48.38 -41.82 -1.16
C ILE A 16 -48.47 -41.36 -2.65
N GLY A 17 -47.33 -41.04 -3.24
CA GLY A 17 -47.21 -40.71 -4.66
C GLY A 17 -45.92 -41.27 -5.24
N CYS A 18 -45.94 -41.92 -6.38
CA CYS A 18 -44.80 -42.57 -7.05
C CYS A 18 -43.67 -41.56 -7.43
N GLY A 19 -42.72 -41.38 -6.52
CA GLY A 19 -41.49 -40.64 -6.65
C GLY A 19 -40.70 -40.73 -5.37
N PRO A 20 -39.41 -40.47 -5.29
CA PRO A 20 -38.67 -40.49 -4.04
C PRO A 20 -39.31 -39.51 -3.07
N GLU A 21 -39.97 -40.05 -2.02
CA GLU A 21 -40.71 -39.24 -1.03
C GLU A 21 -39.76 -38.41 -0.18
N LEU A 22 -40.14 -37.15 0.04
CA LEU A 22 -39.48 -36.26 0.98
C LEU A 22 -40.09 -36.55 2.37
N GLN A 23 -39.30 -37.08 3.30
CA GLN A 23 -39.72 -37.29 4.67
C GLN A 23 -39.15 -36.14 5.53
N THR A 24 -40.04 -35.51 6.33
CA THR A 24 -39.63 -34.51 7.31
C THR A 24 -39.66 -35.12 8.68
N VAL A 25 -38.51 -35.15 9.33
CA VAL A 25 -38.37 -35.61 10.72
C VAL A 25 -38.21 -34.37 11.61
N VAL A 26 -39.06 -34.31 12.66
CA VAL A 26 -39.04 -33.19 13.62
C VAL A 26 -38.78 -33.76 15.01
N ASN A 27 -37.68 -33.36 15.62
CA ASN A 27 -37.40 -33.69 17.02
C ASN A 27 -37.64 -32.46 17.91
N ARG A 28 -38.22 -32.73 19.13
CA ARG A 28 -38.59 -31.66 20.05
C ARG A 28 -37.89 -31.87 21.40
N ASP A 29 -37.60 -30.79 22.11
CA ASP A 29 -37.08 -30.85 23.47
C ASP A 29 -38.18 -31.24 24.50
N LYS A 30 -37.78 -31.44 25.75
CA LYS A 30 -38.70 -31.70 26.87
C LYS A 30 -39.79 -30.65 27.12
N TYR A 31 -39.70 -29.52 26.45
CA TYR A 31 -40.66 -28.43 26.46
C TYR A 31 -41.48 -28.35 25.18
N ASN A 32 -41.45 -29.41 24.35
CA ASN A 32 -42.14 -29.50 23.07
C ASN A 32 -41.71 -28.48 22.01
N ARG A 33 -40.52 -27.92 22.16
CA ARG A 33 -39.97 -27.02 21.15
C ARG A 33 -39.18 -27.82 20.11
N ILE A 34 -39.30 -27.42 18.84
CA ILE A 34 -38.52 -28.05 17.75
C ILE A 34 -37.04 -27.80 17.98
N ILE A 35 -36.26 -28.85 18.20
CA ILE A 35 -34.80 -28.77 18.34
C ILE A 35 -34.08 -29.26 17.08
N LEU A 36 -34.77 -30.11 16.31
CA LEU A 36 -34.23 -30.61 15.05
C LEU A 36 -35.38 -30.76 14.06
N GLU A 37 -35.17 -30.30 12.84
CA GLU A 37 -36.02 -30.54 11.69
C GLU A 37 -35.15 -31.06 10.58
N ALA A 38 -35.44 -32.22 10.03
CA ALA A 38 -34.66 -32.83 8.95
C ALA A 38 -35.54 -33.21 7.80
N GLU A 39 -35.13 -32.88 6.60
CA GLU A 39 -35.70 -33.34 5.34
C GLU A 39 -34.83 -34.49 4.81
N LEU A 40 -35.40 -35.69 4.72
CA LEU A 40 -34.75 -36.87 4.19
C LEU A 40 -35.31 -37.18 2.82
N LYS A 41 -34.48 -37.39 1.84
CA LYS A 41 -34.87 -37.75 0.49
C LYS A 41 -33.98 -38.85 -0.06
N GLY A 42 -34.55 -39.90 -0.59
CA GLY A 42 -33.85 -40.88 -1.42
C GLY A 42 -33.92 -42.30 -0.91
N GLU A 43 -33.46 -43.21 -1.75
CA GLU A 43 -33.21 -44.59 -1.42
C GLU A 43 -31.93 -44.74 -0.57
N ALA A 44 -31.75 -45.88 0.10
CA ALA A 44 -30.68 -46.10 1.09
C ALA A 44 -29.24 -45.68 0.65
N ASP A 45 -28.92 -45.75 -0.63
CA ASP A 45 -27.61 -45.39 -1.17
C ASP A 45 -27.47 -43.91 -1.59
N THR A 46 -28.57 -43.14 -1.54
CA THR A 46 -28.61 -41.74 -2.01
C THR A 46 -29.20 -40.80 -0.99
N LEU A 47 -29.18 -41.18 0.29
CA LEU A 47 -29.76 -40.39 1.37
C LEU A 47 -29.22 -38.97 1.34
N TRP A 48 -30.11 -38.04 1.08
CA TRP A 48 -29.84 -36.62 1.10
C TRP A 48 -30.71 -36.00 2.21
N SER A 49 -30.07 -35.24 3.11
CA SER A 49 -30.77 -34.63 4.20
C SER A 49 -30.45 -33.18 4.38
N LYS A 50 -31.47 -32.38 4.65
CA LYS A 50 -31.32 -31.03 5.19
C LYS A 50 -31.68 -31.06 6.65
N ILE A 51 -30.82 -30.62 7.52
CA ILE A 51 -31.01 -30.64 8.97
C ILE A 51 -30.99 -29.22 9.49
N TYR A 52 -32.08 -28.82 10.14
CA TYR A 52 -32.18 -27.58 10.90
C TYR A 52 -32.10 -27.90 12.38
N THR A 53 -31.11 -27.37 13.07
CA THR A 53 -30.97 -27.50 14.52
C THR A 53 -31.30 -26.16 15.18
N TYR A 54 -32.23 -26.19 16.15
CA TYR A 54 -32.72 -25.00 16.84
C TYR A 54 -32.21 -24.99 18.28
N HIS A 55 -31.66 -23.85 18.70
CA HIS A 55 -31.17 -23.63 20.05
C HIS A 55 -31.94 -22.49 20.69
N TYR A 56 -32.54 -22.74 21.85
CA TYR A 56 -33.38 -21.78 22.55
C TYR A 56 -32.65 -21.22 23.77
N VAL A 57 -32.60 -19.89 23.90
CA VAL A 57 -32.03 -19.17 25.04
C VAL A 57 -33.17 -18.43 25.74
N GLY A 58 -33.30 -18.60 27.04
CA GLY A 58 -34.22 -17.85 27.89
C GLY A 58 -35.00 -18.69 28.87
N PRO A 59 -35.63 -18.05 29.87
CA PRO A 59 -36.46 -18.76 30.84
C PRO A 59 -37.68 -19.37 30.17
N LEU A 60 -37.95 -20.62 30.51
CA LEU A 60 -39.08 -21.38 30.00
C LEU A 60 -40.37 -20.88 30.62
N SER A 61 -41.39 -20.60 29.81
CA SER A 61 -42.69 -20.32 30.35
C SER A 61 -43.30 -21.66 30.92
N PRO A 62 -43.95 -21.63 32.08
CA PRO A 62 -44.46 -22.83 32.76
C PRO A 62 -45.49 -23.65 31.98
N SER A 63 -46.01 -23.14 30.88
CA SER A 63 -47.04 -23.80 30.06
C SER A 63 -46.50 -24.72 28.96
N GLN A 64 -45.17 -24.88 28.85
CA GLN A 64 -44.56 -25.65 27.77
C GLN A 64 -43.82 -26.93 28.22
N SER A 65 -44.05 -27.40 29.46
CA SER A 65 -43.50 -28.65 29.91
C SER A 65 -44.44 -29.78 29.53
N ASN A 66 -44.12 -30.58 28.56
CA ASN A 66 -44.31 -32.02 28.45
C ASN A 66 -44.21 -32.53 27.01
N GLN A 67 -43.47 -33.57 26.90
CA GLN A 67 -43.28 -34.62 25.91
C GLN A 67 -42.05 -34.49 25.04
N VAL A 68 -41.11 -35.35 25.29
CA VAL A 68 -40.07 -35.77 24.37
C VAL A 68 -40.66 -36.90 23.53
N ALA A 69 -40.61 -36.77 22.23
CA ALA A 69 -40.89 -37.88 21.32
C ALA A 69 -39.61 -38.25 20.59
N ASP A 70 -39.12 -39.46 20.80
CA ASP A 70 -38.04 -40.03 19.98
C ASP A 70 -38.64 -40.56 18.68
N VAL A 71 -38.09 -40.13 17.56
CA VAL A 71 -38.44 -40.65 16.25
C VAL A 71 -37.32 -41.56 15.78
N THR A 72 -37.59 -42.84 15.71
CA THR A 72 -36.73 -43.81 15.01
C THR A 72 -37.29 -44.09 13.64
N VAL A 73 -36.44 -44.16 12.64
CA VAL A 73 -36.79 -44.53 11.26
C VAL A 73 -36.32 -45.98 11.06
N ASP A 74 -37.24 -46.87 10.69
CA ASP A 74 -36.93 -48.26 10.38
C ASP A 74 -36.24 -48.45 9.03
N ASP A 75 -35.73 -49.63 8.75
CA ASP A 75 -35.01 -49.97 7.50
C ASP A 75 -35.85 -49.81 6.23
N SER A 76 -37.17 -49.59 6.35
CA SER A 76 -38.06 -49.29 5.23
C SER A 76 -38.31 -47.80 5.02
N GLY A 77 -37.76 -46.96 5.87
CA GLY A 77 -37.88 -45.50 5.78
C GLY A 77 -39.17 -44.94 6.42
N ASN A 78 -39.90 -45.74 7.22
CA ASN A 78 -41.12 -45.32 7.89
C ASN A 78 -40.85 -44.86 9.33
N ALA A 79 -41.49 -43.78 9.76
CA ALA A 79 -41.42 -43.29 11.11
C ALA A 79 -42.45 -43.97 12.00
N ALA A 80 -42.03 -44.62 13.08
CA ALA A 80 -42.91 -45.20 14.09
C ALA A 80 -42.89 -44.39 15.40
N TRP A 81 -44.09 -44.12 15.93
CA TRP A 81 -44.28 -43.41 17.19
C TRP A 81 -44.57 -44.45 18.28
N GLY A 82 -43.73 -44.57 19.30
CA GLY A 82 -43.98 -45.36 20.48
C GLY A 82 -44.42 -44.48 21.65
N ALA A 83 -45.53 -44.88 22.29
CA ALA A 83 -45.99 -44.30 23.56
C ALA A 83 -45.19 -44.89 24.71
N GLU A 84 -44.82 -44.08 25.69
CA GLU A 84 -44.01 -44.45 26.86
C GLU A 84 -44.60 -45.53 27.79
N GLU A 85 -43.67 -46.37 28.24
CA GLU A 85 -43.63 -46.84 29.62
C GLU A 85 -42.17 -47.00 30.02
N GLU A 86 -41.75 -46.39 31.15
CA GLU A 86 -40.44 -46.63 31.74
C GLU A 86 -40.34 -48.07 32.24
N PRO A 87 -39.20 -48.72 32.07
CA PRO A 87 -38.48 -49.30 33.16
C PRO A 87 -36.98 -49.38 33.11
N ALA A 88 -36.40 -49.20 34.29
CA ALA A 88 -35.19 -49.78 34.87
C ALA A 88 -34.04 -50.26 34.00
N GLU A 89 -32.87 -49.76 34.44
CA GLU A 89 -31.49 -50.09 33.98
C GLU A 89 -31.20 -51.59 34.03
N ALA A 90 -30.56 -52.07 32.94
CA ALA A 90 -29.75 -53.29 32.97
C ALA A 90 -28.57 -53.20 32.04
N PRO A 91 -27.44 -53.85 32.35
CA PRO A 91 -26.12 -53.52 31.75
C PRO A 91 -25.95 -54.11 30.36
N ILE A 92 -25.27 -53.37 29.50
CA ILE A 92 -24.97 -53.73 28.10
C ILE A 92 -23.65 -54.50 28.07
N GLU A 93 -23.70 -55.79 27.71
CA GLU A 93 -22.55 -56.60 27.27
C GLU A 93 -22.15 -56.18 25.85
N GLU A 94 -20.86 -55.92 25.65
CA GLU A 94 -20.29 -55.69 24.34
C GLU A 94 -20.12 -57.02 23.60
N THR A 95 -20.68 -57.12 22.40
CA THR A 95 -20.27 -58.08 21.39
C THR A 95 -19.98 -57.37 20.07
N PRO A 96 -18.91 -57.76 19.38
CA PRO A 96 -18.54 -57.06 18.13
C PRO A 96 -19.42 -57.57 16.99
N ALA A 97 -20.16 -56.67 16.38
CA ALA A 97 -20.95 -56.96 15.19
C ALA A 97 -20.30 -56.31 13.95
N GLU A 98 -20.19 -57.13 12.93
CA GLU A 98 -19.75 -56.81 11.59
C GLU A 98 -20.56 -55.69 10.94
N ALA A 99 -19.93 -54.96 10.06
CA ALA A 99 -20.42 -53.83 9.32
C ALA A 99 -21.77 -54.05 8.65
N ASP A 100 -22.78 -53.37 9.07
CA ASP A 100 -23.93 -53.10 8.23
C ASP A 100 -23.91 -51.64 7.82
N SER A 101 -23.62 -51.41 6.55
CA SER A 101 -23.39 -50.11 5.92
C SER A 101 -24.70 -49.33 5.62
N LEU A 102 -25.85 -49.76 6.14
CA LEU A 102 -27.17 -49.30 5.77
C LEU A 102 -27.96 -48.60 6.89
N ALA A 103 -27.45 -48.59 8.14
CA ALA A 103 -28.14 -47.87 9.20
C ALA A 103 -28.03 -46.36 9.03
N PRO A 104 -29.12 -45.60 9.19
CA PRO A 104 -29.04 -44.15 9.20
C PRO A 104 -28.12 -43.71 10.34
N LYS A 105 -26.99 -43.11 9.99
CA LYS A 105 -26.06 -42.61 10.99
C LYS A 105 -26.76 -41.49 11.77
N GLN A 106 -27.06 -41.74 13.02
CA GLN A 106 -27.49 -40.71 13.97
C GLN A 106 -26.34 -39.72 14.12
N TYR A 107 -26.54 -38.53 13.61
CA TYR A 107 -25.63 -37.43 13.91
C TYR A 107 -26.05 -36.80 15.23
N ILE A 108 -25.39 -37.15 16.32
CA ILE A 108 -25.53 -36.43 17.59
C ILE A 108 -24.89 -35.06 17.37
N ILE A 109 -25.70 -34.07 17.05
CA ILE A 109 -25.28 -32.69 17.06
C ILE A 109 -25.33 -32.22 18.51
N THR A 110 -24.18 -32.06 19.14
CA THR A 110 -24.09 -31.49 20.48
C THR A 110 -24.62 -30.06 20.44
N VAL A 111 -25.81 -29.88 21.01
CA VAL A 111 -26.54 -28.62 20.93
C VAL A 111 -26.08 -27.73 22.07
N ASP A 112 -25.24 -26.75 21.78
CA ASP A 112 -25.10 -25.57 22.64
C ASP A 112 -26.41 -24.78 22.53
N SER A 113 -27.13 -24.58 23.64
CA SER A 113 -28.51 -24.07 23.72
C SER A 113 -28.75 -22.66 23.15
N THR A 114 -27.79 -22.11 22.44
CA THR A 114 -27.78 -20.72 21.96
C THR A 114 -27.64 -20.56 20.45
N LYS A 115 -27.53 -21.64 19.66
CA LYS A 115 -27.24 -21.55 18.23
C LYS A 115 -28.26 -22.26 17.36
N LYS A 116 -28.61 -21.69 16.23
CA LYS A 116 -29.41 -22.32 15.18
C LYS A 116 -28.49 -22.63 14.00
N THR A 117 -28.52 -23.86 13.48
CA THR A 117 -27.67 -24.29 12.38
C THR A 117 -28.51 -25.07 11.36
N PHE A 118 -28.29 -24.73 10.08
CA PHE A 118 -28.76 -25.53 8.95
C PHE A 118 -27.57 -26.25 8.33
N SER A 119 -27.70 -27.54 8.09
CA SER A 119 -26.64 -28.40 7.56
C SER A 119 -27.21 -29.31 6.46
N SER A 120 -26.49 -29.49 5.40
CA SER A 120 -26.86 -30.30 4.26
C SER A 120 -25.83 -31.40 4.03
N PHE A 121 -26.29 -32.63 3.78
CA PHE A 121 -25.43 -33.78 3.58
C PHE A 121 -25.89 -34.62 2.38
N ALA A 122 -24.92 -35.23 1.67
CA ALA A 122 -25.16 -36.24 0.65
C ALA A 122 -24.16 -37.39 0.83
N LYS A 123 -24.65 -38.63 0.90
CA LYS A 123 -23.83 -39.83 1.11
C LYS A 123 -22.83 -39.68 2.27
N GLY A 124 -23.29 -39.13 3.40
CA GLY A 124 -22.47 -38.87 4.59
C GLY A 124 -21.46 -37.75 4.51
N ASN A 125 -21.33 -37.09 3.35
CA ASN A 125 -20.47 -35.91 3.18
C ASN A 125 -21.27 -34.65 3.39
N LYS A 126 -20.61 -33.60 3.93
CA LYS A 126 -21.16 -32.25 3.89
C LYS A 126 -21.30 -31.83 2.45
N GLU A 127 -22.51 -31.47 2.05
CA GLU A 127 -22.84 -31.14 0.65
C GLU A 127 -23.97 -30.12 0.66
N GLY A 128 -23.89 -29.13 -0.26
CA GLY A 128 -24.92 -28.12 -0.39
C GLY A 128 -24.79 -26.98 0.60
N GLU A 129 -25.88 -26.28 0.79
CA GLU A 129 -25.95 -25.04 1.56
C GLU A 129 -25.89 -25.30 3.08
N TRP A 130 -25.15 -24.45 3.79
CA TRP A 130 -25.01 -24.44 5.22
C TRP A 130 -25.27 -23.05 5.77
N LYS A 131 -26.13 -22.96 6.82
CA LYS A 131 -26.51 -21.70 7.46
C LYS A 131 -26.39 -21.80 8.96
N THR A 132 -25.99 -20.73 9.60
CA THR A 132 -26.05 -20.56 11.05
C THR A 132 -26.76 -19.27 11.39
N TRP A 133 -27.38 -19.22 12.56
CA TRP A 133 -28.15 -18.07 13.02
C TRP A 133 -27.71 -17.63 14.40
N TYR A 134 -27.92 -16.37 14.67
CA TYR A 134 -27.84 -15.81 16.01
C TYR A 134 -29.07 -16.27 16.87
N PRO A 135 -29.00 -16.16 18.23
CA PRO A 135 -30.12 -16.47 19.09
C PRO A 135 -31.38 -15.65 18.81
N ASN A 136 -31.23 -14.44 18.30
CA ASN A 136 -32.35 -13.57 17.91
C ASN A 136 -33.00 -13.96 16.57
N GLY A 137 -32.53 -15.03 15.92
CA GLY A 137 -33.06 -15.54 14.67
C GLY A 137 -32.48 -14.91 13.39
N MET A 138 -31.60 -13.93 13.53
CA MET A 138 -30.91 -13.36 12.38
C MET A 138 -29.84 -14.30 11.83
N LEU A 139 -29.68 -14.34 10.52
CA LEU A 139 -28.63 -15.12 9.85
C LEU A 139 -27.27 -14.66 10.34
N LYS A 140 -26.41 -15.62 10.76
CA LYS A 140 -25.05 -15.35 11.21
C LYS A 140 -24.04 -15.63 10.11
N SER A 141 -24.24 -16.73 9.37
CA SER A 141 -23.40 -17.08 8.25
C SER A 141 -24.11 -18.01 7.29
N GLU A 142 -23.71 -17.95 6.03
CA GLU A 142 -24.12 -18.91 4.99
C GLU A 142 -22.94 -19.24 4.10
N TYR A 143 -22.85 -20.51 3.71
CA TYR A 143 -21.78 -21.03 2.87
C TYR A 143 -22.19 -22.36 2.25
N PHE A 144 -21.40 -22.83 1.29
CA PHE A 144 -21.68 -24.04 0.54
C PHE A 144 -20.56 -25.07 0.72
N TYR A 145 -20.95 -26.33 0.95
CA TYR A 145 -20.03 -27.46 0.93
C TYR A 145 -20.17 -28.29 -0.33
N GLN A 146 -19.02 -28.74 -0.85
CA GLN A 146 -18.93 -29.77 -1.87
C GLN A 146 -17.94 -30.83 -1.38
N LYS A 147 -18.40 -32.08 -1.17
CA LYS A 147 -17.57 -33.20 -0.69
C LYS A 147 -16.73 -32.85 0.54
N ASN A 148 -17.36 -32.36 1.59
CA ASN A 148 -16.76 -31.92 2.87
C ASN A 148 -15.82 -30.68 2.74
N GLN A 149 -15.76 -30.01 1.60
CA GLN A 149 -14.93 -28.82 1.40
C GLN A 149 -15.82 -27.61 1.14
N ILE A 150 -15.45 -26.46 1.74
CA ILE A 150 -16.13 -25.20 1.45
C ILE A 150 -15.80 -24.82 0.00
N GLU A 151 -16.85 -24.46 -0.75
CA GLU A 151 -16.77 -24.08 -2.15
C GLU A 151 -17.62 -22.84 -2.43
N GLY A 152 -17.07 -21.85 -3.14
CA GLY A 152 -17.79 -20.62 -3.47
C GLY A 152 -17.79 -19.58 -2.36
N LEU A 153 -18.87 -18.80 -2.30
CA LEU A 153 -19.00 -17.67 -1.39
C LEU A 153 -19.36 -18.11 0.04
N TYR A 154 -18.68 -17.54 1.02
CA TYR A 154 -18.97 -17.61 2.43
C TYR A 154 -19.31 -16.21 2.94
N SER A 155 -20.54 -15.98 3.39
CA SER A 155 -21.01 -14.70 3.90
C SER A 155 -21.17 -14.75 5.41
N HIS A 156 -20.75 -13.68 6.06
CA HIS A 156 -20.88 -13.46 7.50
C HIS A 156 -21.75 -12.22 7.74
N TYR A 157 -22.58 -12.30 8.76
CA TYR A 157 -23.53 -11.24 9.14
C TYR A 157 -23.38 -10.92 10.63
N ASP A 158 -23.73 -9.73 11.02
CA ASP A 158 -23.87 -9.34 12.42
C ASP A 158 -25.25 -9.76 12.98
N SER A 159 -25.50 -9.42 14.25
CA SER A 159 -26.76 -9.74 14.94
C SER A 159 -27.96 -8.91 14.47
N LEU A 160 -27.75 -7.91 13.64
CA LEU A 160 -28.78 -7.08 12.98
C LEU A 160 -29.08 -7.57 11.56
N GLY A 161 -28.30 -8.54 11.06
CA GLY A 161 -28.44 -9.09 9.72
C GLY A 161 -27.64 -8.33 8.66
N ILE A 162 -26.74 -7.42 9.07
CA ILE A 162 -25.87 -6.67 8.17
C ILE A 162 -24.67 -7.55 7.83
N VAL A 163 -24.32 -7.61 6.54
CA VAL A 163 -23.13 -8.33 6.09
C VAL A 163 -21.87 -7.67 6.66
N THR A 164 -20.99 -8.46 7.28
CA THR A 164 -19.73 -7.98 7.86
C THR A 164 -18.52 -8.42 7.06
N LYS A 165 -18.63 -9.60 6.41
CA LYS A 165 -17.53 -10.15 5.62
C LYS A 165 -18.06 -11.11 4.56
N THR A 166 -17.40 -11.12 3.40
CA THR A 166 -17.55 -12.20 2.43
C THR A 166 -16.18 -12.76 2.04
N GLU A 167 -16.12 -14.06 1.83
CA GLU A 167 -14.92 -14.80 1.49
C GLU A 167 -15.21 -15.76 0.35
N THR A 168 -14.30 -15.93 -0.59
CA THR A 168 -14.46 -16.88 -1.70
C THR A 168 -13.50 -18.05 -1.50
N TYR A 169 -14.05 -19.26 -1.50
CA TYR A 169 -13.32 -20.49 -1.26
C TYR A 169 -13.36 -21.44 -2.48
N LYS A 170 -12.26 -22.15 -2.64
CA LYS A 170 -12.15 -23.30 -3.52
C LYS A 170 -11.49 -24.45 -2.75
N LYS A 171 -12.23 -25.55 -2.55
CA LYS A 171 -11.75 -26.70 -1.74
C LYS A 171 -11.26 -26.29 -0.36
N SER A 172 -12.03 -25.49 0.34
CA SER A 172 -11.72 -24.90 1.66
C SER A 172 -10.46 -24.04 1.72
N ILE A 173 -9.96 -23.57 0.57
CA ILE A 173 -8.82 -22.65 0.48
C ILE A 173 -9.34 -21.34 -0.09
N LEU A 174 -8.93 -20.20 0.48
CA LEU A 174 -9.28 -18.88 -0.07
C LEU A 174 -8.78 -18.75 -1.52
N GLU A 175 -9.70 -18.48 -2.43
CA GLU A 175 -9.43 -18.34 -3.88
C GLU A 175 -10.40 -17.30 -4.46
N GLY A 176 -9.92 -16.11 -4.73
CA GLY A 176 -10.75 -15.00 -5.18
C GLY A 176 -10.72 -13.84 -4.20
N VAL A 177 -11.76 -13.02 -4.20
CA VAL A 177 -11.86 -11.81 -3.40
C VAL A 177 -12.48 -12.10 -2.03
N THR A 178 -11.89 -11.55 -0.98
CA THR A 178 -12.58 -11.34 0.30
C THR A 178 -12.99 -9.88 0.41
N SER A 179 -14.12 -9.62 1.07
CA SER A 179 -14.62 -8.26 1.31
C SER A 179 -15.01 -8.10 2.76
N ASP A 180 -14.55 -7.02 3.38
CA ASP A 180 -14.92 -6.62 4.73
C ASP A 180 -15.85 -5.40 4.65
N PHE A 181 -16.86 -5.35 5.53
CA PHE A 181 -17.88 -4.30 5.56
C PHE A 181 -17.95 -3.68 6.95
N ASN A 182 -18.33 -2.41 7.03
CA ASN A 182 -18.57 -1.73 8.29
C ASN A 182 -19.95 -2.06 8.87
N GLU A 183 -20.25 -1.49 10.04
CA GLU A 183 -21.52 -1.68 10.75
C GLU A 183 -22.77 -1.22 9.97
N ASN A 184 -22.62 -0.38 8.96
CA ASN A 184 -23.68 0.06 8.07
C ASN A 184 -23.81 -0.79 6.79
N GLY A 185 -22.98 -1.83 6.65
CA GLY A 185 -22.92 -2.68 5.47
C GLY A 185 -22.17 -2.07 4.27
N ALA A 186 -21.47 -0.96 4.47
CA ALA A 186 -20.64 -0.38 3.43
C ALA A 186 -19.29 -1.10 3.31
N LEU A 187 -18.86 -1.35 2.08
CA LEU A 187 -17.58 -2.01 1.80
C LEU A 187 -16.41 -1.14 2.31
N ILE A 188 -15.55 -1.69 3.15
CA ILE A 188 -14.37 -0.98 3.66
C ILE A 188 -13.06 -1.55 3.14
N LYS A 189 -13.04 -2.84 2.75
CA LYS A 189 -11.82 -3.48 2.28
C LYS A 189 -12.11 -4.64 1.34
N THR A 190 -11.25 -4.81 0.33
CA THR A 190 -11.16 -6.04 -0.46
C THR A 190 -9.73 -6.57 -0.46
N THR A 191 -9.59 -7.90 -0.51
CA THR A 191 -8.29 -8.58 -0.59
C THR A 191 -8.38 -9.73 -1.59
N ASP A 192 -7.49 -9.76 -2.56
CA ASP A 192 -7.40 -10.82 -3.55
C ASP A 192 -6.56 -11.98 -3.03
N TYR A 193 -7.12 -13.19 -3.07
CA TYR A 193 -6.44 -14.43 -2.68
C TYR A 193 -6.29 -15.40 -3.83
N LYS A 194 -5.17 -16.09 -3.86
CA LYS A 194 -4.92 -17.22 -4.74
C LYS A 194 -4.26 -18.35 -3.96
N LYS A 195 -4.94 -19.50 -3.83
CA LYS A 195 -4.47 -20.64 -3.04
C LYS A 195 -4.14 -20.28 -1.59
N GLY A 196 -4.99 -19.48 -0.95
CA GLY A 196 -4.81 -19.02 0.41
C GLY A 196 -3.77 -17.93 0.64
N ILE A 197 -3.13 -17.43 -0.44
CA ILE A 197 -2.04 -16.47 -0.41
C ILE A 197 -2.52 -15.15 -1.01
N VAL A 198 -2.25 -14.02 -0.37
CA VAL A 198 -2.59 -12.70 -0.90
C VAL A 198 -1.82 -12.46 -2.20
N THR A 199 -2.56 -12.30 -3.30
CA THR A 199 -1.98 -12.13 -4.64
C THR A 199 -2.96 -11.33 -5.50
N GLY A 200 -2.59 -10.14 -5.92
CA GLY A 200 -3.45 -9.19 -6.60
C GLY A 200 -3.59 -7.92 -5.77
N PHE A 201 -4.79 -7.40 -5.63
CA PHE A 201 -5.02 -6.12 -4.99
C PHE A 201 -5.53 -6.29 -3.55
N VAL A 202 -5.04 -5.41 -2.67
CA VAL A 202 -5.69 -5.06 -1.41
C VAL A 202 -6.16 -3.63 -1.56
N LYS A 203 -7.47 -3.40 -1.40
CA LYS A 203 -8.10 -2.09 -1.56
C LYS A 203 -8.83 -1.71 -0.28
N GLU A 204 -8.76 -0.45 0.11
CA GLU A 204 -9.47 0.12 1.25
C GLU A 204 -10.35 1.28 0.77
N PHE A 205 -11.57 1.37 1.32
CA PHE A 205 -12.60 2.29 0.87
C PHE A 205 -13.14 3.12 2.03
N LEU A 206 -13.57 4.33 1.74
CA LEU A 206 -14.40 5.15 2.61
C LEU A 206 -15.86 4.95 2.20
N GLU A 207 -16.67 4.45 3.13
CA GLU A 207 -18.13 4.25 2.97
C GLU A 207 -18.53 3.50 1.69
N GLY A 208 -17.68 2.61 1.19
CA GLY A 208 -17.95 1.79 0.03
C GLY A 208 -17.83 2.49 -1.33
N VAL A 209 -17.60 3.78 -1.35
CA VAL A 209 -17.65 4.60 -2.58
C VAL A 209 -16.28 5.13 -2.99
N VAL A 210 -15.53 5.69 -2.04
CA VAL A 210 -14.23 6.32 -2.33
C VAL A 210 -13.10 5.36 -2.07
N LEU A 211 -12.30 5.05 -3.09
CA LEU A 211 -11.08 4.28 -2.93
C LEU A 211 -10.03 5.15 -2.20
N LEU A 212 -9.60 4.70 -1.01
CA LEU A 212 -8.59 5.39 -0.21
C LEU A 212 -7.19 4.83 -0.42
N GLU A 213 -7.10 3.52 -0.64
CA GLU A 213 -5.81 2.85 -0.79
C GLU A 213 -5.92 1.63 -1.70
N GLN A 214 -4.90 1.41 -2.52
CA GLN A 214 -4.72 0.18 -3.31
C GLN A 214 -3.26 -0.24 -3.23
N LYS A 215 -3.03 -1.48 -2.81
CA LYS A 215 -1.72 -2.12 -2.72
C LYS A 215 -1.69 -3.33 -3.65
N THR A 216 -0.60 -3.51 -4.36
CA THR A 216 -0.39 -4.70 -5.21
C THR A 216 0.48 -5.71 -4.50
N TYR A 217 -0.03 -6.94 -4.37
CA TYR A 217 0.65 -8.05 -3.70
C TYR A 217 0.98 -9.19 -4.65
N LYS A 218 2.07 -9.86 -4.39
CA LYS A 218 2.46 -11.12 -5.00
C LYS A 218 3.02 -12.04 -3.93
N LYS A 219 2.34 -13.16 -3.66
CA LYS A 219 2.73 -14.14 -2.64
C LYS A 219 2.99 -13.47 -1.27
N ASP A 220 1.99 -12.80 -0.73
CA ASP A 220 1.98 -12.09 0.56
C ASP A 220 2.97 -10.93 0.68
N SER A 221 3.71 -10.60 -0.38
CA SER A 221 4.64 -9.48 -0.40
C SER A 221 4.13 -8.35 -1.29
N LEU A 222 4.35 -7.09 -0.88
CA LEU A 222 4.16 -5.93 -1.75
C LEU A 222 5.04 -6.07 -2.99
N ASP A 223 4.44 -6.16 -4.18
CA ASP A 223 5.16 -6.30 -5.44
C ASP A 223 4.37 -5.59 -6.55
N GLY A 224 4.70 -4.35 -6.77
CA GLY A 224 4.01 -3.46 -7.67
C GLY A 224 3.72 -2.11 -7.03
N GLU A 225 2.66 -1.48 -7.49
CA GLU A 225 2.25 -0.16 -7.05
C GLU A 225 1.45 -0.22 -5.75
N TRP A 226 1.71 0.74 -4.86
CA TRP A 226 0.89 1.11 -3.73
C TRP A 226 0.47 2.58 -3.91
N THR A 227 -0.81 2.79 -4.16
CA THR A 227 -1.39 4.12 -4.36
C THR A 227 -2.37 4.42 -3.25
N SER A 228 -2.35 5.65 -2.74
CA SER A 228 -3.36 6.18 -1.83
C SER A 228 -3.99 7.45 -2.39
N TRP A 229 -5.23 7.70 -1.98
CA TRP A 229 -6.02 8.87 -2.40
C TRP A 229 -6.52 9.62 -1.18
N TYR A 230 -6.87 10.86 -1.37
CA TYR A 230 -7.65 11.66 -0.43
C TYR A 230 -9.13 11.29 -0.55
N ASP A 231 -9.92 11.70 0.44
CA ASP A 231 -11.37 11.50 0.48
C ASP A 231 -12.13 12.14 -0.71
N ASN A 232 -11.57 13.18 -1.32
CA ASN A 232 -12.07 13.80 -2.53
C ASN A 232 -11.71 13.06 -3.82
N GLY A 233 -11.06 11.89 -3.74
CA GLY A 233 -10.62 11.07 -4.88
C GLY A 233 -9.32 11.52 -5.54
N THR A 234 -8.69 12.60 -5.07
CA THR A 234 -7.40 13.06 -5.59
C THR A 234 -6.28 12.11 -5.15
N GLN A 235 -5.38 11.76 -6.07
CA GLN A 235 -4.25 10.88 -5.78
C GLN A 235 -3.27 11.56 -4.81
N LYS A 236 -3.05 10.92 -3.65
CA LYS A 236 -2.20 11.41 -2.57
C LYS A 236 -0.76 10.96 -2.70
N VAL A 237 -0.55 9.66 -2.87
CA VAL A 237 0.79 9.08 -2.94
C VAL A 237 0.79 7.90 -3.90
N VAL A 238 1.85 7.79 -4.70
CA VAL A 238 2.19 6.60 -5.48
C VAL A 238 3.56 6.09 -5.04
N ARG A 239 3.64 4.81 -4.71
CA ARG A 239 4.86 4.12 -4.29
C ARG A 239 5.04 2.85 -5.09
N LEU A 240 6.29 2.48 -5.35
CA LEU A 240 6.63 1.25 -6.07
C LEU A 240 7.44 0.30 -5.17
N TYR A 241 7.07 -0.97 -5.22
CA TYR A 241 7.70 -2.02 -4.44
C TYR A 241 8.08 -3.22 -5.29
N LYS A 242 9.12 -3.92 -4.88
CA LYS A 242 9.49 -5.23 -5.41
C LYS A 242 9.84 -6.17 -4.27
N ASN A 243 9.08 -7.26 -4.11
CA ASN A 243 9.23 -8.21 -3.01
C ASN A 243 9.35 -7.50 -1.63
N GLY A 244 8.43 -6.58 -1.32
CA GLY A 244 8.42 -5.78 -0.09
C GLY A 244 9.46 -4.66 -0.02
N THR A 245 10.34 -4.55 -1.02
CA THR A 245 11.43 -3.57 -1.04
C THR A 245 11.06 -2.33 -1.85
N PRO A 246 11.21 -1.10 -1.30
CA PRO A 246 11.03 0.13 -2.04
C PRO A 246 11.91 0.23 -3.29
N ILE A 247 11.33 0.61 -4.44
CA ILE A 247 12.03 0.83 -5.69
C ILE A 247 11.42 2.02 -6.47
N GLY A 248 12.15 2.52 -7.47
CA GLY A 248 11.63 3.50 -8.42
C GLY A 248 11.27 4.84 -7.78
N ASN A 249 10.39 5.56 -8.44
CA ASN A 249 9.96 6.88 -8.01
C ASN A 249 8.70 6.80 -7.15
N TRP A 250 8.69 7.52 -6.04
CA TRP A 250 7.55 7.75 -5.18
C TRP A 250 7.10 9.20 -5.32
N ILE A 251 5.83 9.41 -5.60
CA ILE A 251 5.25 10.72 -5.91
C ILE A 251 4.21 11.06 -4.86
N PHE A 252 4.25 12.27 -4.33
CA PHE A 252 3.35 12.79 -3.30
C PHE A 252 2.68 14.07 -3.80
N ASN A 253 1.36 14.14 -3.69
CA ASN A 253 0.57 15.30 -4.08
C ASN A 253 -0.25 15.83 -2.88
N ASP A 254 -0.68 17.08 -2.97
CA ASP A 254 -1.63 17.66 -2.02
C ASP A 254 -3.09 17.28 -2.37
N GLN A 255 -4.06 17.75 -1.56
CA GLN A 255 -5.48 17.50 -1.77
C GLN A 255 -6.05 18.11 -3.07
N LYS A 256 -5.34 19.05 -3.70
CA LYS A 256 -5.73 19.66 -4.98
C LYS A 256 -5.08 18.94 -6.18
N GLY A 257 -4.26 17.92 -5.91
CA GLY A 257 -3.50 17.20 -6.93
C GLY A 257 -2.20 17.88 -7.34
N ALA A 258 -1.80 18.96 -6.66
CA ALA A 258 -0.52 19.61 -6.94
C ALA A 258 0.63 18.77 -6.38
N TRP A 259 1.66 18.65 -7.19
CA TRP A 259 2.88 17.92 -6.80
C TRP A 259 3.55 18.56 -5.57
N MET A 260 3.90 17.75 -4.58
CA MET A 260 4.56 18.18 -3.35
C MET A 260 5.98 17.66 -3.22
N ARG A 261 6.17 16.36 -3.50
CA ARG A 261 7.44 15.67 -3.29
C ARG A 261 7.60 14.48 -4.22
N GLU A 262 8.82 14.22 -4.63
CA GLU A 262 9.26 13.01 -5.32
C GLU A 262 10.49 12.43 -4.61
N GLU A 263 10.52 11.11 -4.49
CA GLU A 263 11.60 10.35 -3.88
C GLU A 263 11.98 9.20 -4.81
N GLN A 264 13.26 8.89 -4.89
CA GLN A 264 13.74 7.76 -5.70
C GLN A 264 14.42 6.72 -4.83
N TYR A 265 14.09 5.46 -5.10
CA TYR A 265 14.60 4.32 -4.34
C TYR A 265 15.23 3.27 -5.23
N LYS A 266 16.29 2.63 -4.71
CA LYS A 266 16.94 1.46 -5.33
C LYS A 266 17.31 0.47 -4.25
N LYS A 267 16.81 -0.76 -4.35
CA LYS A 267 17.05 -1.82 -3.34
C LYS A 267 16.71 -1.38 -1.91
N GLY A 268 15.61 -0.67 -1.72
CA GLY A 268 15.14 -0.21 -0.41
C GLY A 268 15.83 1.05 0.13
N LEU A 269 16.85 1.55 -0.54
CA LEU A 269 17.62 2.71 -0.11
C LEU A 269 17.32 3.93 -0.98
N ALA A 270 17.36 5.12 -0.38
CA ALA A 270 17.30 6.38 -1.11
C ALA A 270 18.39 6.42 -2.18
N HIS A 271 18.03 6.72 -3.43
CA HIS A 271 18.96 6.70 -4.54
C HIS A 271 18.44 7.56 -5.68
N GLY A 272 19.27 8.44 -6.21
CA GLY A 272 18.86 9.39 -7.25
C GLY A 272 18.41 10.71 -6.64
N ILE A 273 17.47 11.37 -7.29
CA ILE A 273 17.02 12.71 -6.92
C ILE A 273 15.76 12.62 -6.06
N TRP A 274 15.79 13.26 -4.90
CA TRP A 274 14.62 13.59 -4.12
C TRP A 274 14.33 15.07 -4.28
N SER A 275 13.09 15.46 -4.49
CA SER A 275 12.69 16.85 -4.62
C SER A 275 11.42 17.14 -3.82
N PHE A 276 11.35 18.30 -3.19
CA PHE A 276 10.23 18.76 -2.38
C PHE A 276 10.25 20.28 -2.23
N TYR A 277 9.16 20.85 -1.73
CA TYR A 277 9.14 22.26 -1.32
C TYR A 277 9.45 22.38 0.18
N ASP A 278 10.31 23.34 0.53
CA ASP A 278 10.62 23.68 1.91
C ASP A 278 9.55 24.61 2.53
N LYS A 279 9.79 25.05 3.78
CA LYS A 279 8.88 25.98 4.47
C LYS A 279 8.77 27.35 3.84
N ALA A 280 9.75 27.77 3.07
CA ALA A 280 9.78 29.02 2.32
C ALA A 280 9.12 28.88 0.94
N ASN A 281 8.61 27.68 0.61
CA ASN A 281 8.07 27.29 -0.68
C ASN A 281 9.13 27.36 -1.81
N ASP A 282 10.40 27.16 -1.44
CA ASP A 282 11.47 26.96 -2.39
C ASP A 282 11.63 25.46 -2.67
N LYS A 283 11.89 25.12 -3.95
CA LYS A 283 12.07 23.73 -4.36
C LYS A 283 13.47 23.26 -3.99
N VAL A 284 13.54 22.18 -3.19
CA VAL A 284 14.78 21.56 -2.75
C VAL A 284 15.01 20.26 -3.52
N PHE A 285 16.23 20.03 -3.92
CA PHE A 285 16.71 18.79 -4.54
C PHE A 285 17.79 18.18 -3.66
N GLN A 286 17.58 16.92 -3.28
CA GLN A 286 18.55 16.13 -2.53
C GLN A 286 19.02 14.96 -3.41
N TYR A 287 20.32 14.73 -3.45
CA TYR A 287 20.94 13.70 -4.27
C TYR A 287 21.46 12.58 -3.40
N TYR A 288 20.89 11.40 -3.56
CA TYR A 288 21.23 10.22 -2.78
C TYR A 288 21.96 9.18 -3.61
N THR A 289 22.91 8.49 -2.99
CA THR A 289 23.53 7.28 -3.51
C THR A 289 23.50 6.21 -2.42
N MET A 290 22.68 5.18 -2.64
CA MET A 290 22.54 4.02 -1.74
C MET A 290 22.37 4.43 -0.26
N GLY A 291 21.40 5.31 0.01
CA GLY A 291 21.03 5.79 1.34
C GLY A 291 21.85 6.98 1.85
N LYS A 292 22.94 7.34 1.18
CA LYS A 292 23.77 8.47 1.60
C LYS A 292 23.41 9.74 0.83
N LEU A 293 23.16 10.84 1.53
CA LEU A 293 23.02 12.17 0.93
C LEU A 293 24.38 12.63 0.40
N ILE A 294 24.46 12.95 -0.88
CA ILE A 294 25.69 13.38 -1.57
C ILE A 294 25.70 14.90 -1.76
N ALA A 295 24.57 15.48 -2.11
CA ALA A 295 24.43 16.92 -2.31
C ALA A 295 22.99 17.35 -2.05
N GLU A 296 22.83 18.61 -1.70
CA GLU A 296 21.54 19.29 -1.57
C GLU A 296 21.63 20.63 -2.31
N TYR A 297 20.55 20.97 -2.98
CA TYR A 297 20.41 22.23 -3.70
C TYR A 297 19.01 22.78 -3.48
N THR A 298 18.89 24.07 -3.18
CA THR A 298 17.61 24.76 -3.07
C THR A 298 17.42 25.68 -4.27
N GLU A 299 16.32 25.46 -5.00
CA GLU A 299 15.89 26.33 -6.11
C GLU A 299 15.30 27.62 -5.54
N ALA A 300 16.18 28.60 -5.31
CA ALA A 300 15.78 29.90 -4.78
C ALA A 300 15.27 30.82 -5.90
N LYS A 301 14.26 31.63 -5.58
CA LYS A 301 13.68 32.61 -6.50
C LYS A 301 13.90 34.03 -6.00
N TRP A 302 13.94 34.97 -6.94
CA TRP A 302 13.80 36.38 -6.67
C TRP A 302 12.35 36.70 -6.33
N PRO A 303 12.05 37.84 -5.66
CA PRO A 303 10.65 38.22 -5.31
C PRO A 303 9.69 38.31 -6.51
N ASN A 304 10.22 38.51 -7.71
CA ASN A 304 9.43 38.53 -8.96
C ASN A 304 9.21 37.13 -9.56
N GLY A 305 9.62 36.06 -8.86
CA GLY A 305 9.44 34.67 -9.31
C GLY A 305 10.53 34.13 -10.22
N GLN A 306 11.49 34.97 -10.68
CA GLN A 306 12.62 34.54 -11.49
C GLN A 306 13.55 33.62 -10.66
N LEU A 307 14.02 32.52 -11.24
CA LEU A 307 15.02 31.65 -10.61
C LEU A 307 16.32 32.39 -10.36
N LYS A 308 16.92 32.18 -9.18
CA LYS A 308 18.25 32.72 -8.86
C LYS A 308 19.36 31.94 -9.54
N GLU A 309 19.17 30.64 -9.73
CA GLU A 309 20.12 29.78 -10.42
C GLU A 309 19.46 28.49 -10.95
N VAL A 310 20.08 27.86 -11.94
CA VAL A 310 19.71 26.56 -12.50
C VAL A 310 20.95 25.68 -12.50
N PRO A 311 20.99 24.66 -11.62
CA PRO A 311 22.10 23.70 -11.56
C PRO A 311 21.97 22.62 -12.63
N SER A 312 23.11 22.00 -12.97
CA SER A 312 23.16 20.79 -13.78
C SER A 312 23.80 19.64 -13.00
N PHE A 313 23.16 18.47 -13.01
CA PHE A 313 23.62 17.30 -12.27
C PHE A 313 23.63 16.05 -13.14
N LYS A 314 24.58 15.15 -12.82
CA LYS A 314 24.64 13.81 -13.39
C LYS A 314 25.00 12.81 -12.30
N ASN A 315 24.17 11.77 -12.14
CA ASN A 315 24.34 10.75 -11.09
C ASN A 315 24.48 11.34 -9.67
N GLY A 316 23.74 12.43 -9.38
CA GLY A 316 23.73 13.07 -8.07
C GLY A 316 24.93 13.97 -7.76
N LEU A 317 25.83 14.17 -8.71
CA LEU A 317 26.94 15.10 -8.60
C LEU A 317 26.75 16.26 -9.56
N PRO A 318 27.17 17.49 -9.19
CA PRO A 318 27.28 18.60 -10.14
C PRO A 318 28.03 18.17 -11.40
N ASP A 319 27.39 18.31 -12.59
CA ASP A 319 27.99 17.91 -13.86
C ASP A 319 27.28 18.69 -15.00
N GLY A 320 28.00 19.46 -15.73
CA GLY A 320 27.51 20.43 -16.72
C GLY A 320 27.61 21.87 -16.23
N THR A 321 26.94 22.78 -16.90
CA THR A 321 27.01 24.20 -16.59
C THR A 321 25.91 24.61 -15.62
N TRP A 322 26.28 25.21 -14.50
CA TRP A 322 25.37 25.92 -13.61
C TRP A 322 25.23 27.35 -14.05
N ILE A 323 23.99 27.85 -14.12
CA ILE A 323 23.70 29.20 -14.58
C ILE A 323 22.98 29.94 -13.45
N GLY A 324 23.56 31.05 -12.99
CA GLY A 324 22.91 31.97 -12.06
C GLY A 324 22.34 33.18 -12.80
N TYR A 325 21.23 33.71 -12.28
CA TYR A 325 20.53 34.83 -12.93
C TYR A 325 20.34 36.00 -11.97
N TRP A 326 20.27 37.18 -12.53
CA TRP A 326 19.76 38.38 -11.89
C TRP A 326 18.25 38.38 -11.85
N ALA A 327 17.65 39.32 -11.11
CA ALA A 327 16.20 39.40 -10.95
C ALA A 327 15.45 39.69 -12.26
N ASP A 328 16.09 40.27 -13.23
CA ASP A 328 15.56 40.56 -14.58
C ASP A 328 15.67 39.37 -15.55
N GLY A 329 16.26 38.25 -15.09
CA GLY A 329 16.49 37.05 -15.91
C GLY A 329 17.79 37.04 -16.69
N SER A 330 18.58 38.12 -16.66
CA SER A 330 19.91 38.15 -17.30
C SER A 330 20.88 37.25 -16.52
N THR A 331 21.87 36.71 -17.25
CA THR A 331 22.87 35.81 -16.66
C THR A 331 23.77 36.59 -15.70
N ARG A 332 23.84 36.07 -14.44
CA ARG A 332 24.72 36.57 -13.39
C ARG A 332 26.07 35.87 -13.38
N TYR A 333 26.04 34.52 -13.56
CA TYR A 333 27.24 33.70 -13.66
C TYR A 333 26.98 32.40 -14.40
N THR A 334 28.04 31.81 -14.91
CA THR A 334 28.09 30.41 -15.36
C THR A 334 29.28 29.73 -14.73
N ILE A 335 29.10 28.45 -14.30
CA ILE A 335 30.17 27.65 -13.71
C ILE A 335 30.07 26.23 -14.28
N ASP A 336 31.15 25.76 -14.88
CA ASP A 336 31.22 24.41 -15.41
C ASP A 336 31.66 23.42 -14.34
N TYR A 337 30.89 22.35 -14.19
CA TYR A 337 31.15 21.25 -13.26
C TYR A 337 31.33 19.93 -13.99
N LYS A 338 32.17 19.06 -13.43
CA LYS A 338 32.31 17.67 -13.87
C LYS A 338 32.54 16.77 -12.70
N LYS A 339 31.63 15.76 -12.51
CA LYS A 339 31.70 14.78 -11.43
C LYS A 339 31.82 15.40 -10.02
N GLY A 340 31.21 16.55 -9.80
CA GLY A 340 31.19 17.24 -8.50
C GLY A 340 32.20 18.38 -8.37
N ASP A 341 33.26 18.41 -9.19
CA ASP A 341 34.28 19.44 -9.15
C ASP A 341 34.03 20.52 -10.19
N LYS A 342 34.46 21.79 -9.94
CA LYS A 342 34.56 22.81 -10.97
C LYS A 342 35.57 22.33 -11.99
N ASP A 343 35.16 22.17 -13.26
CA ASP A 343 36.05 21.70 -14.35
C ASP A 343 35.59 22.35 -15.65
N GLY A 344 36.22 23.43 -16.03
CA GLY A 344 35.86 24.33 -17.12
C GLY A 344 35.91 25.78 -16.67
N ASN A 345 35.05 26.61 -17.23
CA ASN A 345 35.06 28.06 -17.01
C ASN A 345 34.10 28.44 -15.85
N GLU A 346 34.51 29.45 -15.10
CA GLU A 346 33.62 30.26 -14.27
C GLU A 346 33.62 31.68 -14.86
N LEU A 347 32.45 32.15 -15.28
CA LEU A 347 32.21 33.48 -15.82
C LEU A 347 31.20 34.19 -14.92
N ARG A 348 31.42 35.48 -14.66
CA ARG A 348 30.47 36.32 -13.92
C ARG A 348 30.19 37.61 -14.66
N TYR A 349 28.93 38.00 -14.64
CA TYR A 349 28.43 39.17 -15.34
C TYR A 349 27.81 40.17 -14.36
N ASP A 350 27.90 41.45 -14.64
CA ASP A 350 27.13 42.46 -13.92
C ASP A 350 25.65 42.46 -14.38
N SER A 351 24.83 43.33 -13.76
CA SER A 351 23.41 43.44 -14.12
C SER A 351 23.12 44.04 -15.50
N THR A 352 24.13 44.56 -16.19
CA THR A 352 24.02 45.06 -17.57
C THR A 352 24.47 44.02 -18.59
N GLY A 353 24.92 42.83 -18.14
CA GLY A 353 25.40 41.74 -18.98
C GLY A 353 26.87 41.82 -19.35
N VAL A 354 27.63 42.78 -18.78
CA VAL A 354 29.07 42.89 -19.01
C VAL A 354 29.83 41.83 -18.23
N LEU A 355 30.75 41.10 -18.88
CA LEU A 355 31.62 40.14 -18.21
C LEU A 355 32.57 40.90 -17.26
N ILE A 356 32.49 40.56 -15.96
CA ILE A 356 33.29 41.19 -14.89
C ILE A 356 34.34 40.25 -14.31
N PHE A 357 34.23 38.94 -14.55
CA PHE A 357 35.17 37.95 -14.02
C PHE A 357 35.18 36.67 -14.87
N GLU A 358 36.40 36.18 -15.12
CA GLU A 358 36.58 34.85 -15.73
C GLU A 358 37.76 34.09 -15.11
N VAL A 359 37.59 32.80 -14.91
CA VAL A 359 38.67 31.89 -14.48
C VAL A 359 38.40 30.46 -14.99
N LYS A 360 39.47 29.71 -15.21
CA LYS A 360 39.36 28.29 -15.60
C LYS A 360 39.79 27.37 -14.47
N TYR A 361 39.00 26.33 -14.24
CA TYR A 361 39.29 25.25 -13.31
C TYR A 361 39.57 23.94 -14.03
N SER A 362 40.36 23.09 -13.40
CA SER A 362 40.50 21.69 -13.74
C SER A 362 40.48 20.87 -12.46
N LYS A 363 39.46 19.97 -12.32
CA LYS A 363 39.23 19.15 -11.10
C LYS A 363 39.26 20.00 -9.81
N GLY A 364 38.53 21.08 -9.76
CA GLY A 364 38.44 22.00 -8.62
C GLY A 364 39.62 22.91 -8.40
N ILE A 365 40.65 22.84 -9.25
CA ILE A 365 41.89 23.57 -9.11
C ILE A 365 41.99 24.67 -10.17
N ARG A 366 42.29 25.92 -9.74
CA ARG A 366 42.57 27.01 -10.65
C ARG A 366 43.96 26.83 -11.28
N ASN A 367 43.99 26.65 -12.61
CA ASN A 367 45.21 26.58 -13.41
C ASN A 367 45.02 27.43 -14.64
N GLY A 368 45.83 28.47 -14.81
CA GLY A 368 45.71 29.37 -15.92
C GLY A 368 45.54 30.81 -15.50
N ILE A 369 44.92 31.61 -16.36
CA ILE A 369 44.72 33.05 -16.15
C ILE A 369 43.33 33.29 -15.57
N GLU A 370 43.26 34.04 -14.47
CA GLU A 370 42.07 34.65 -13.92
C GLU A 370 42.02 36.10 -14.33
N LYS A 371 40.91 36.61 -14.82
CA LYS A 371 40.73 37.98 -15.19
C LYS A 371 39.52 38.61 -14.49
N GLU A 372 39.69 39.85 -14.11
CA GLU A 372 38.64 40.76 -13.64
C GLU A 372 38.53 41.94 -14.59
N TYR A 373 37.31 42.42 -14.79
CA TYR A 373 37.02 43.54 -15.67
C TYR A 373 36.23 44.63 -14.92
N PHE A 374 36.33 45.83 -15.41
CA PHE A 374 35.45 46.94 -15.04
C PHE A 374 34.10 46.82 -15.74
N SER A 375 33.07 47.53 -15.23
CA SER A 375 31.73 47.55 -15.86
C SER A 375 31.69 48.13 -17.28
N ASN A 376 32.76 48.82 -17.73
CA ASN A 376 32.92 49.25 -19.09
C ASN A 376 33.57 48.20 -20.00
N GLY A 377 33.81 46.97 -19.48
CA GLY A 377 34.41 45.86 -20.20
C GLY A 377 35.94 45.89 -20.28
N GLN A 378 36.59 46.93 -19.75
CA GLN A 378 38.06 47.01 -19.76
C GLN A 378 38.65 46.06 -18.71
N LEU A 379 39.81 45.45 -19.04
CA LEU A 379 40.55 44.58 -18.14
C LEU A 379 41.01 45.36 -16.89
N LYS A 380 40.62 44.89 -15.70
CA LYS A 380 41.02 45.45 -14.41
C LYS A 380 42.20 44.72 -13.80
N ARG A 381 42.21 43.40 -13.91
CA ARG A 381 43.25 42.54 -13.36
C ARG A 381 43.44 41.31 -14.23
N SER A 382 44.67 40.88 -14.43
CA SER A 382 45.01 39.55 -14.99
C SER A 382 46.02 38.87 -14.06
N ALA A 383 45.72 37.68 -13.61
CA ALA A 383 46.56 36.96 -12.66
C ALA A 383 46.77 35.50 -13.10
N LYS A 384 48.00 35.04 -13.08
CA LYS A 384 48.32 33.64 -13.45
C LYS A 384 48.36 32.79 -12.21
N TYR A 385 47.57 31.68 -12.26
CA TYR A 385 47.50 30.67 -11.21
C TYR A 385 48.10 29.34 -11.65
N LYS A 386 48.71 28.64 -10.71
CA LYS A 386 49.09 27.23 -10.79
C LYS A 386 48.75 26.57 -9.47
N ASP A 387 48.01 25.49 -9.51
CA ASP A 387 47.57 24.73 -8.34
C ASP A 387 46.94 25.60 -7.23
N ASN A 388 45.99 26.46 -7.60
CA ASN A 388 45.31 27.44 -6.76
C ASN A 388 46.18 28.55 -6.19
N LYS A 389 47.47 28.63 -6.53
CA LYS A 389 48.42 29.63 -6.07
C LYS A 389 48.77 30.59 -7.18
N LEU A 390 48.94 31.89 -6.84
CA LEU A 390 49.51 32.87 -7.79
C LEU A 390 50.91 32.40 -8.21
N ASN A 391 51.09 32.24 -9.51
CA ASN A 391 52.36 31.75 -10.04
C ASN A 391 52.59 32.32 -11.41
N GLY A 392 53.35 33.37 -11.50
CA GLY A 392 53.60 34.16 -12.68
C GLY A 392 53.25 35.64 -12.48
N LYS A 393 53.00 36.36 -13.57
CA LYS A 393 52.68 37.79 -13.51
C LYS A 393 51.21 38.01 -13.10
N THR A 394 51.01 39.00 -12.24
CA THR A 394 49.70 39.63 -12.00
C THR A 394 49.81 41.07 -12.48
N GLU A 395 48.88 41.50 -13.33
CA GLU A 395 48.85 42.82 -13.95
C GLU A 395 47.55 43.53 -13.54
N TYR A 396 47.67 44.80 -13.24
CA TYR A 396 46.57 45.69 -12.84
C TYR A 396 46.46 46.83 -13.84
N PHE A 397 45.23 47.23 -14.13
CA PHE A 397 44.92 48.29 -15.10
C PHE A 397 43.89 49.25 -14.48
N ASP A 398 43.83 50.46 -15.01
CA ASP A 398 42.74 51.40 -14.72
C ASP A 398 41.53 51.19 -15.65
N SER A 399 40.47 51.96 -15.43
CA SER A 399 39.23 51.87 -16.21
C SER A 399 39.36 52.35 -17.68
N LEU A 400 40.47 52.95 -18.04
CA LEU A 400 40.81 53.36 -19.42
C LEU A 400 41.68 52.29 -20.09
N GLY A 401 42.05 51.21 -19.38
CA GLY A 401 42.93 50.16 -19.91
C GLY A 401 44.44 50.44 -19.79
N VAL A 402 44.80 51.49 -19.05
CA VAL A 402 46.23 51.83 -18.83
C VAL A 402 46.78 50.91 -17.74
N LYS A 403 47.92 50.28 -17.99
CA LYS A 403 48.63 49.44 -17.09
C LYS A 403 49.16 50.22 -15.88
N LEU A 404 48.79 49.82 -14.65
CA LEU A 404 49.19 50.45 -13.39
C LEU A 404 50.34 49.71 -12.71
N GLU A 405 50.27 48.39 -12.66
CA GLU A 405 51.26 47.60 -11.93
C GLU A 405 51.39 46.18 -12.53
N THR A 406 52.60 45.66 -12.47
CA THR A 406 52.90 44.26 -12.75
C THR A 406 53.69 43.68 -11.60
N ILE A 407 53.19 42.57 -10.99
CA ILE A 407 53.83 41.88 -9.89
C ILE A 407 54.15 40.46 -10.30
N ALA A 408 55.37 40.02 -10.06
CA ALA A 408 55.73 38.61 -10.24
C ALA A 408 55.47 37.81 -8.91
N TYR A 409 54.87 36.66 -9.06
CA TYR A 409 54.55 35.76 -7.95
C TYR A 409 55.07 34.34 -8.20
N LYS A 410 55.48 33.66 -7.12
CA LYS A 410 55.78 32.24 -7.07
C LYS A 410 55.16 31.66 -5.79
N ASP A 411 54.31 30.66 -5.97
CA ASP A 411 53.57 30.01 -4.85
C ASP A 411 52.85 31.02 -3.94
N SER A 412 52.24 32.07 -4.52
CA SER A 412 51.52 33.16 -3.87
C SER A 412 52.40 34.17 -3.07
N LEU A 413 53.71 34.02 -3.12
CA LEU A 413 54.65 34.98 -2.58
C LEU A 413 55.17 35.87 -3.70
N ARG A 414 55.43 37.18 -3.42
CA ARG A 414 56.10 38.05 -4.39
C ARG A 414 57.51 37.51 -4.64
N ASP A 415 57.82 37.18 -5.88
CA ASP A 415 59.10 36.63 -6.29
C ASP A 415 59.41 37.12 -7.71
N GLY A 416 60.50 37.84 -7.86
CA GLY A 416 60.90 38.46 -9.10
C GLY A 416 60.52 39.94 -9.22
N LYS A 417 60.34 40.44 -10.45
CA LYS A 417 60.19 41.86 -10.71
C LYS A 417 58.76 42.36 -10.46
N THR A 418 58.65 43.46 -9.72
CA THR A 418 57.43 44.28 -9.60
C THR A 418 57.74 45.63 -10.32
N THR A 419 56.82 46.08 -11.18
CA THR A 419 56.92 47.32 -11.90
C THR A 419 55.64 48.13 -11.74
N ILE A 420 55.77 49.37 -11.28
CA ILE A 420 54.71 50.38 -11.32
C ILE A 420 54.93 51.19 -12.62
N TRP A 421 53.81 51.50 -13.28
CA TRP A 421 53.85 52.15 -14.61
C TRP A 421 53.31 53.59 -14.54
N TRP A 422 53.79 54.47 -15.36
CA TRP A 422 53.19 55.76 -15.64
C TRP A 422 51.98 55.58 -16.60
N PRO A 423 51.06 56.56 -16.64
CA PRO A 423 49.97 56.56 -17.62
C PRO A 423 50.37 56.52 -19.07
N ASN A 424 51.57 57.02 -19.40
CA ASN A 424 52.12 56.95 -20.72
C ASN A 424 52.69 55.57 -21.12
N GLY A 425 52.61 54.58 -20.24
CA GLY A 425 53.10 53.22 -20.49
C GLY A 425 54.58 52.99 -20.16
N GLU A 426 55.29 54.01 -19.64
CA GLU A 426 56.70 53.90 -19.25
C GLU A 426 56.83 53.42 -17.78
N PRO A 427 57.88 52.66 -17.46
CA PRO A 427 58.11 52.22 -16.07
C PRO A 427 58.38 53.41 -15.16
N HIS A 428 57.59 53.54 -14.05
CA HIS A 428 57.78 54.52 -12.99
C HIS A 428 58.72 54.04 -11.90
N LYS A 429 58.45 52.82 -11.34
CA LYS A 429 59.29 52.22 -10.28
C LYS A 429 59.42 50.70 -10.53
N ARG A 430 60.59 50.17 -10.17
CA ARG A 430 60.87 48.75 -10.26
C ARG A 430 61.44 48.24 -8.94
N PHE A 431 60.96 47.10 -8.52
CA PHE A 431 61.41 46.37 -7.32
C PHE A 431 61.69 44.90 -7.70
N THR A 432 62.66 44.30 -7.06
CA THR A 432 62.92 42.85 -7.19
C THR A 432 62.77 42.26 -5.83
N TYR A 433 61.93 41.20 -5.77
CA TYR A 433 61.72 40.40 -4.58
C TYR A 433 62.39 39.05 -4.79
N GLU A 434 63.09 38.58 -3.79
CA GLU A 434 63.68 37.25 -3.74
C GLU A 434 63.05 36.52 -2.58
N LYS A 435 62.75 35.22 -2.77
CA LYS A 435 62.05 34.39 -1.81
C LYS A 435 62.89 34.13 -0.57
#